data_6fd4d25ec30f737b04cb9edb70bdc2fd
#
_entry.id   6fd4d25ec30f737b04cb9edb70bdc2fd
#
_cell.length_a   1.000
_cell.length_b   1.000
_cell.length_c   1.000
_cell.angle_alpha   90.00
_cell.angle_beta   90.00
_cell.angle_gamma   90.00
#
_symmetry.space_group_name_H-M   'P 1'
#
loop_
_entity.id
_entity.type
_entity.pdbx_description
1 polymer ?
#
loop_
_entity_poly.entity_id
_entity_poly.type
_entity_poly.pdbx_seq_one_letter_code
_entity_poly.pdbx_strand_id
1 'polypeptide(L)'
;MSGGDLTCPIVFRGINGVCASVGAQHTQCFGAWYASVPGLKVVSPWNVEDCRGLIKAAIRDDDPVVVLENEMMYGVEFDVPASVMDKDFLIEIGKAKIEREGTDVTIVAHAKMVGRSLESAEVLQRDHGISAEVINLRSLRPLDRKAIIKSVLKTNRIVSVEEGWPQHGVGAEIAGICMESEAFDHLDAPLERITGADIPMPYSWEIEPFAVPQVENIVNAALRTT
;
A
#
# COMPACT_ATOMS: atom_id res chain seq x y z
N MET A 1 -30.35 4.25 -7.27
CA MET A 1 -31.80 4.36 -7.47
C MET A 1 -32.55 4.50 -6.15
N SER A 2 -31.99 4.06 -5.03
CA SER A 2 -32.56 4.27 -3.69
C SER A 2 -32.35 5.69 -3.13
N GLY A 3 -31.58 6.54 -3.82
CA GLY A 3 -31.27 7.90 -3.34
C GLY A 3 -30.41 7.95 -2.07
N GLY A 4 -29.81 6.84 -1.68
CA GLY A 4 -29.06 6.71 -0.44
C GLY A 4 -29.87 6.18 0.75
N ASP A 5 -31.13 5.84 0.54
CA ASP A 5 -32.02 5.33 1.61
C ASP A 5 -31.73 3.86 2.01
N LEU A 6 -30.97 3.13 1.17
CA LEU A 6 -30.61 1.75 1.41
C LEU A 6 -29.08 1.60 1.59
N THR A 7 -28.70 0.89 2.64
CA THR A 7 -27.31 0.47 2.89
C THR A 7 -27.01 -0.86 2.20
N CYS A 8 -25.71 -1.14 1.99
CA CYS A 8 -25.25 -2.41 1.42
C CYS A 8 -24.04 -2.96 2.22
N PRO A 9 -24.25 -3.43 3.45
CA PRO A 9 -23.19 -3.87 4.36
C PRO A 9 -22.64 -5.24 3.96
N ILE A 10 -21.84 -5.28 2.89
CA ILE A 10 -21.22 -6.50 2.37
C ILE A 10 -19.71 -6.37 2.42
N VAL A 11 -19.03 -7.42 2.90
CA VAL A 11 -17.57 -7.53 2.87
C VAL A 11 -17.18 -8.61 1.87
N PHE A 12 -16.39 -8.19 0.87
CA PHE A 12 -15.70 -9.09 -0.04
C PHE A 12 -14.25 -9.18 0.41
N ARG A 13 -13.76 -10.38 0.70
CA ARG A 13 -12.35 -10.58 1.02
C ARG A 13 -11.73 -11.65 0.13
N GLY A 14 -10.48 -11.46 -0.23
CA GLY A 14 -9.77 -12.42 -1.05
C GLY A 14 -8.31 -12.04 -1.25
N ILE A 15 -7.60 -12.97 -1.88
CA ILE A 15 -6.18 -12.87 -2.17
C ILE A 15 -5.94 -11.81 -3.24
N ASN A 16 -4.88 -11.02 -3.04
CA ASN A 16 -4.41 -9.99 -3.95
C ASN A 16 -2.89 -9.96 -3.96
N GLY A 17 -2.32 -9.79 -5.14
CA GLY A 17 -0.88 -9.70 -5.31
C GLY A 17 -0.20 -11.05 -5.50
N VAL A 18 1.10 -11.06 -5.27
CA VAL A 18 1.96 -12.21 -5.55
C VAL A 18 1.71 -13.36 -4.58
N CYS A 19 1.55 -14.55 -5.15
CA CYS A 19 1.52 -15.82 -4.46
C CYS A 19 2.79 -16.63 -4.75
N ALA A 20 2.80 -17.88 -4.32
CA ALA A 20 3.97 -18.76 -4.42
C ALA A 20 4.06 -19.45 -5.79
N SER A 21 4.46 -18.74 -6.84
CA SER A 21 4.67 -19.28 -8.20
C SER A 21 3.48 -20.05 -8.77
N VAL A 22 2.30 -19.49 -8.65
CA VAL A 22 1.04 -20.09 -9.12
C VAL A 22 0.55 -19.54 -10.47
N GLY A 23 1.34 -18.69 -11.09
CA GLY A 23 1.08 -18.13 -12.41
C GLY A 23 0.07 -16.99 -12.44
N ALA A 24 -0.23 -16.49 -13.62
CA ALA A 24 -1.02 -15.28 -13.82
C ALA A 24 -2.45 -15.38 -13.26
N GLN A 25 -3.09 -16.53 -13.37
CA GLN A 25 -4.49 -16.69 -12.95
C GLN A 25 -4.70 -16.57 -11.43
N HIS A 26 -3.70 -16.89 -10.63
CA HIS A 26 -3.74 -16.82 -9.16
C HIS A 26 -3.01 -15.62 -8.58
N THR A 27 -2.39 -14.80 -9.43
CA THR A 27 -1.53 -13.69 -9.00
C THR A 27 -1.98 -12.38 -9.65
N GLN A 28 -3.16 -11.92 -9.26
CA GLN A 28 -3.76 -10.70 -9.77
C GLN A 28 -3.71 -9.59 -8.72
N CYS A 29 -3.53 -8.35 -9.16
CA CYS A 29 -3.63 -7.16 -8.33
C CYS A 29 -4.91 -6.39 -8.67
N PHE A 30 -5.90 -6.49 -7.79
CA PHE A 30 -7.22 -5.88 -7.97
C PHE A 30 -7.35 -4.49 -7.34
N GLY A 31 -6.29 -3.98 -6.67
CA GLY A 31 -6.32 -2.70 -5.99
C GLY A 31 -6.80 -1.57 -6.89
N ALA A 32 -6.21 -1.43 -8.08
CA ALA A 32 -6.59 -0.43 -9.06
C ALA A 32 -8.03 -0.61 -9.57
N TRP A 33 -8.47 -1.85 -9.79
CA TRP A 33 -9.80 -2.15 -10.31
C TRP A 33 -10.90 -1.71 -9.34
N TYR A 34 -10.83 -2.20 -8.10
CA TYR A 34 -11.87 -1.90 -7.11
C TYR A 34 -11.78 -0.47 -6.59
N ALA A 35 -10.56 0.06 -6.42
CA ALA A 35 -10.40 1.42 -5.95
C ALA A 35 -10.84 2.49 -6.98
N SER A 36 -10.99 2.14 -8.25
CA SER A 36 -11.53 3.06 -9.26
C SER A 36 -13.05 3.27 -9.15
N VAL A 37 -13.78 2.38 -8.46
CA VAL A 37 -15.25 2.40 -8.42
C VAL A 37 -15.76 3.27 -7.27
N PRO A 38 -16.48 4.39 -7.56
CA PRO A 38 -17.13 5.21 -6.54
C PRO A 38 -18.15 4.40 -5.73
N GLY A 39 -18.17 4.58 -4.40
CA GLY A 39 -19.07 3.88 -3.49
C GLY A 39 -18.52 2.58 -2.90
N LEU A 40 -17.48 1.99 -3.48
CA LEU A 40 -16.74 0.91 -2.83
C LEU A 40 -15.71 1.49 -1.85
N LYS A 41 -15.53 0.82 -0.72
CA LYS A 41 -14.35 0.98 0.14
C LYS A 41 -13.40 -0.18 -0.13
N VAL A 42 -12.09 0.11 -0.19
CA VAL A 42 -11.07 -0.88 -0.51
C VAL A 42 -9.94 -0.76 0.49
N VAL A 43 -9.63 -1.84 1.19
CA VAL A 43 -8.55 -1.89 2.17
C VAL A 43 -7.55 -2.99 1.81
N SER A 44 -6.30 -2.78 2.16
CA SER A 44 -5.18 -3.65 1.82
C SER A 44 -4.24 -3.78 3.03
N PRO A 45 -4.54 -4.68 3.96
CA PRO A 45 -3.80 -4.84 5.20
C PRO A 45 -2.38 -5.38 4.95
N TRP A 46 -1.44 -4.99 5.82
CA TRP A 46 -0.08 -5.51 5.82
C TRP A 46 0.16 -6.50 6.96
N ASN A 47 -0.15 -6.14 8.20
CA ASN A 47 0.18 -6.93 9.40
C ASN A 47 -1.06 -7.39 10.17
N VAL A 48 -0.87 -8.09 11.29
CA VAL A 48 -1.96 -8.61 12.14
C VAL A 48 -2.83 -7.47 12.71
N GLU A 49 -2.22 -6.34 13.08
CA GLU A 49 -2.96 -5.15 13.54
C GLU A 49 -3.93 -4.67 12.46
N ASP A 50 -3.43 -4.51 11.24
CA ASP A 50 -4.22 -4.08 10.09
C ASP A 50 -5.32 -5.08 9.75
N CYS A 51 -4.97 -6.37 9.62
CA CYS A 51 -5.93 -7.42 9.31
C CYS A 51 -7.08 -7.44 10.31
N ARG A 52 -6.77 -7.44 11.60
CA ARG A 52 -7.79 -7.48 12.65
C ARG A 52 -8.63 -6.20 12.70
N GLY A 53 -7.98 -5.04 12.65
CA GLY A 53 -8.68 -3.76 12.80
C GLY A 53 -9.52 -3.41 11.59
N LEU A 54 -9.00 -3.62 10.38
CA LEU A 54 -9.70 -3.30 9.13
C LEU A 54 -10.83 -4.26 8.82
N ILE A 55 -10.68 -5.59 9.03
CA ILE A 55 -11.79 -6.53 8.79
C ILE A 55 -12.94 -6.30 9.74
N LYS A 56 -12.67 -5.97 11.01
CA LYS A 56 -13.71 -5.62 11.98
C LYS A 56 -14.39 -4.29 11.62
N ALA A 57 -13.64 -3.30 11.13
CA ALA A 57 -14.19 -2.05 10.63
C ALA A 57 -15.09 -2.30 9.40
N ALA A 58 -14.61 -3.12 8.45
CA ALA A 58 -15.35 -3.50 7.25
C ALA A 58 -16.70 -4.18 7.57
N ILE A 59 -16.72 -5.09 8.57
CA ILE A 59 -17.96 -5.78 9.00
C ILE A 59 -18.98 -4.80 9.62
N ARG A 60 -18.51 -3.70 10.20
CA ARG A 60 -19.36 -2.67 10.82
C ARG A 60 -19.71 -1.51 9.92
N ASP A 61 -19.21 -1.54 8.69
CA ASP A 61 -19.48 -0.48 7.71
C ASP A 61 -20.83 -0.72 7.02
N ASP A 62 -21.57 0.34 6.78
CA ASP A 62 -22.86 0.31 6.08
C ASP A 62 -22.71 0.25 4.55
N ASP A 63 -21.50 0.50 4.03
CA ASP A 63 -21.15 0.43 2.62
C ASP A 63 -20.40 -0.86 2.27
N PRO A 64 -20.36 -1.27 1.00
CA PRO A 64 -19.59 -2.44 0.57
C PRO A 64 -18.09 -2.20 0.71
N VAL A 65 -17.40 -3.14 1.36
CA VAL A 65 -15.94 -3.08 1.58
C VAL A 65 -15.26 -4.28 0.94
N VAL A 66 -14.23 -4.01 0.16
CA VAL A 66 -13.33 -5.03 -0.42
C VAL A 66 -12.04 -5.08 0.41
N VAL A 67 -11.72 -6.25 0.94
CA VAL A 67 -10.50 -6.51 1.73
C VAL A 67 -9.54 -7.33 0.88
N LEU A 68 -8.44 -6.72 0.46
CA LEU A 68 -7.44 -7.32 -0.41
C LEU A 68 -6.26 -7.83 0.42
N GLU A 69 -6.20 -9.13 0.65
CA GLU A 69 -5.21 -9.79 1.49
C GLU A 69 -4.04 -10.33 0.65
N ASN A 70 -2.82 -10.28 1.17
CA ASN A 70 -1.69 -10.92 0.50
C ASN A 70 -1.45 -12.31 1.11
N GLU A 71 -1.53 -13.36 0.30
CA GLU A 71 -1.41 -14.75 0.74
C GLU A 71 -0.05 -15.06 1.37
N MET A 72 1.01 -14.44 0.89
CA MET A 72 2.36 -14.64 1.43
C MET A 72 2.51 -14.12 2.87
N MET A 73 1.55 -13.32 3.33
CA MET A 73 1.54 -12.79 4.70
C MET A 73 0.82 -13.70 5.71
N TYR A 74 0.08 -14.73 5.27
CA TYR A 74 -0.71 -15.58 6.17
C TYR A 74 0.12 -16.38 7.17
N GLY A 75 1.36 -16.71 6.83
CA GLY A 75 2.28 -17.42 7.72
C GLY A 75 3.27 -16.54 8.45
N VAL A 76 3.18 -15.20 8.29
CA VAL A 76 4.13 -14.28 8.92
C VAL A 76 3.65 -13.91 10.32
N GLU A 77 4.52 -14.09 11.30
CA GLU A 77 4.25 -13.71 12.68
C GLU A 77 4.62 -12.24 12.92
N PHE A 78 3.80 -11.56 13.71
CA PHE A 78 4.00 -10.17 14.11
C PHE A 78 3.78 -10.01 15.60
N ASP A 79 4.63 -9.22 16.23
CA ASP A 79 4.36 -8.73 17.57
C ASP A 79 3.19 -7.73 17.53
N VAL A 80 2.20 -7.95 18.37
CA VAL A 80 1.03 -7.07 18.45
C VAL A 80 0.85 -6.52 19.86
N PRO A 81 0.60 -5.20 19.98
CA PRO A 81 0.23 -4.61 21.27
C PRO A 81 -1.02 -5.27 21.85
N ALA A 82 -1.11 -5.38 23.16
CA ALA A 82 -2.29 -5.95 23.84
C ALA A 82 -3.60 -5.25 23.46
N SER A 83 -3.54 -3.95 23.16
CA SER A 83 -4.68 -3.17 22.68
C SER A 83 -5.32 -3.70 21.39
N VAL A 84 -4.53 -4.32 20.51
CA VAL A 84 -5.02 -4.93 19.28
C VAL A 84 -5.93 -6.12 19.58
N MET A 85 -5.71 -6.80 20.70
CA MET A 85 -6.53 -7.95 21.13
C MET A 85 -7.88 -7.54 21.71
N ASP A 86 -8.09 -6.26 22.00
CA ASP A 86 -9.37 -5.76 22.49
C ASP A 86 -10.51 -6.08 21.53
N LYS A 87 -11.67 -6.48 22.08
CA LYS A 87 -12.87 -6.79 21.28
C LYS A 87 -13.38 -5.59 20.49
N ASP A 88 -13.12 -4.37 20.97
CA ASP A 88 -13.59 -3.12 20.37
C ASP A 88 -12.50 -2.42 19.52
N PHE A 89 -11.31 -3.04 19.40
CA PHE A 89 -10.25 -2.53 18.54
C PHE A 89 -10.70 -2.45 17.07
N LEU A 90 -10.62 -1.26 16.51
CA LEU A 90 -10.95 -0.94 15.10
C LEU A 90 -9.86 -0.04 14.52
N ILE A 91 -9.68 -0.14 13.20
CA ILE A 91 -8.91 0.82 12.43
C ILE A 91 -9.87 1.57 11.51
N GLU A 92 -9.80 2.90 11.56
CA GLU A 92 -10.61 3.76 10.68
C GLU A 92 -10.22 3.55 9.22
N ILE A 93 -11.19 3.20 8.39
CA ILE A 93 -11.01 3.09 6.94
C ILE A 93 -10.76 4.47 6.36
N GLY A 94 -9.75 4.59 5.50
CA GLY A 94 -9.33 5.87 4.92
C GLY A 94 -8.22 6.58 5.69
N LYS A 95 -7.61 5.90 6.68
CA LYS A 95 -6.44 6.40 7.42
C LYS A 95 -5.21 5.55 7.15
N ALA A 96 -4.16 6.22 6.71
CA ALA A 96 -2.83 5.64 6.60
C ALA A 96 -2.13 5.60 7.96
N LYS A 97 -1.07 4.81 8.05
CA LYS A 97 -0.18 4.75 9.22
C LYS A 97 1.26 5.06 8.79
N ILE A 98 1.92 5.91 9.54
CA ILE A 98 3.36 6.06 9.44
C ILE A 98 3.97 4.91 10.25
N GLU A 99 4.56 3.95 9.56
CA GLU A 99 5.22 2.80 10.19
C GLU A 99 6.64 3.14 10.63
N ARG A 100 7.28 4.06 9.93
CA ARG A 100 8.60 4.60 10.25
C ARG A 100 8.62 6.09 9.94
N GLU A 101 9.03 6.91 10.91
CA GLU A 101 9.30 8.33 10.69
C GLU A 101 10.60 8.53 9.91
N GLY A 102 10.62 9.56 9.06
CA GLY A 102 11.80 9.93 8.28
C GLY A 102 11.73 11.37 7.80
N THR A 103 12.85 11.89 7.27
CA THR A 103 13.00 13.30 6.89
C THR A 103 13.47 13.53 5.46
N ASP A 104 14.00 12.49 4.78
CA ASP A 104 14.74 12.70 3.53
C ASP A 104 14.01 12.20 2.30
N VAL A 105 13.18 11.15 2.44
CA VAL A 105 12.34 10.58 1.38
C VAL A 105 11.10 9.93 1.95
N THR A 106 9.95 10.09 1.30
CA THR A 106 8.71 9.38 1.60
C THR A 106 8.63 8.12 0.76
N ILE A 107 8.39 6.96 1.39
CA ILE A 107 8.08 5.70 0.72
C ILE A 107 6.64 5.34 1.05
N VAL A 108 5.78 5.22 0.04
CA VAL A 108 4.36 4.92 0.21
C VAL A 108 4.08 3.51 -0.31
N ALA A 109 3.50 2.65 0.52
CA ALA A 109 3.22 1.27 0.16
C ALA A 109 1.93 0.75 0.79
N HIS A 110 1.50 -0.43 0.36
CA HIS A 110 0.41 -1.19 0.97
C HIS A 110 0.70 -2.70 0.94
N ALA A 111 -0.04 -3.46 1.72
CA ALA A 111 0.12 -4.91 1.84
C ALA A 111 1.59 -5.31 2.09
N LYS A 112 2.05 -6.40 1.49
CA LYS A 112 3.42 -6.95 1.62
C LYS A 112 4.51 -5.93 1.31
N MET A 113 4.25 -4.95 0.42
CA MET A 113 5.25 -3.96 0.05
C MET A 113 5.62 -3.01 1.19
N VAL A 114 4.80 -2.89 2.22
CA VAL A 114 5.16 -2.15 3.45
C VAL A 114 6.38 -2.78 4.14
N GLY A 115 6.38 -4.11 4.30
CA GLY A 115 7.54 -4.82 4.87
C GLY A 115 8.82 -4.59 4.07
N ARG A 116 8.74 -4.72 2.73
CA ARG A 116 9.91 -4.45 1.86
C ARG A 116 10.36 -2.99 1.92
N SER A 117 9.42 -2.06 2.06
CA SER A 117 9.75 -0.63 2.22
C SER A 117 10.44 -0.35 3.54
N LEU A 118 10.06 -1.04 4.62
CA LEU A 118 10.76 -0.94 5.92
C LEU A 118 12.17 -1.51 5.85
N GLU A 119 12.35 -2.68 5.25
CA GLU A 119 13.67 -3.26 5.00
C GLU A 119 14.54 -2.31 4.15
N SER A 120 13.97 -1.71 3.12
CA SER A 120 14.67 -0.72 2.27
C SER A 120 15.06 0.53 3.06
N ALA A 121 14.20 1.01 3.95
CA ALA A 121 14.48 2.15 4.82
C ALA A 121 15.63 1.87 5.80
N GLU A 122 15.77 0.62 6.26
CA GLU A 122 16.91 0.22 7.08
C GLU A 122 18.23 0.21 6.28
N VAL A 123 18.20 -0.29 5.04
CA VAL A 123 19.35 -0.26 4.13
C VAL A 123 19.75 1.18 3.82
N LEU A 124 18.77 2.04 3.46
CA LEU A 124 19.00 3.46 3.19
C LEU A 124 19.65 4.18 4.37
N GLN A 125 19.18 3.94 5.58
CA GLN A 125 19.75 4.54 6.78
C GLN A 125 21.16 4.03 7.08
N ARG A 126 21.37 2.71 7.00
CA ARG A 126 22.64 2.06 7.36
C ARG A 126 23.75 2.39 6.36
N ASP A 127 23.46 2.30 5.06
CA ASP A 127 24.48 2.29 4.00
C ASP A 127 24.63 3.66 3.34
N HIS A 128 23.60 4.51 3.40
CA HIS A 128 23.57 5.82 2.72
C HIS A 128 23.26 7.01 3.64
N GLY A 129 22.91 6.76 4.90
CA GLY A 129 22.58 7.82 5.86
C GLY A 129 21.25 8.53 5.57
N ILE A 130 20.38 7.94 4.72
CA ILE A 130 19.11 8.52 4.29
C ILE A 130 18.00 8.07 5.24
N SER A 131 17.28 9.03 5.80
CA SER A 131 16.15 8.81 6.71
C SER A 131 14.83 8.74 5.94
N ALA A 132 14.40 7.51 5.59
CA ALA A 132 13.16 7.30 4.88
C ALA A 132 11.94 7.22 5.82
N GLU A 133 10.88 7.98 5.50
CA GLU A 133 9.55 7.82 6.08
C GLU A 133 8.79 6.75 5.32
N VAL A 134 8.20 5.79 6.04
CA VAL A 134 7.42 4.72 5.41
C VAL A 134 5.95 4.86 5.80
N ILE A 135 5.10 5.07 4.81
CA ILE A 135 3.64 5.17 4.93
C ILE A 135 3.00 3.85 4.47
N ASN A 136 2.27 3.22 5.38
CA ASN A 136 1.36 2.13 5.08
C ASN A 136 -0.03 2.73 4.79
N LEU A 137 -0.48 2.60 3.55
CA LEU A 137 -1.76 3.17 3.10
C LEU A 137 -2.95 2.57 3.82
N ARG A 138 -2.93 1.27 4.16
CA ARG A 138 -4.07 0.53 4.75
C ARG A 138 -5.34 0.55 3.89
N SER A 139 -5.76 1.74 3.44
CA SER A 139 -6.92 1.97 2.58
C SER A 139 -6.49 2.46 1.21
N LEU A 140 -7.01 1.83 0.16
CA LEU A 140 -6.84 2.26 -1.21
C LEU A 140 -8.00 3.15 -1.67
N ARG A 141 -9.18 2.95 -1.06
CA ARG A 141 -10.35 3.83 -1.23
C ARG A 141 -11.20 3.84 0.04
N PRO A 142 -11.44 5.01 0.65
CA PRO A 142 -10.79 6.28 0.35
C PRO A 142 -9.29 6.25 0.65
N LEU A 143 -8.50 6.97 -0.12
CA LEU A 143 -7.06 7.14 0.10
C LEU A 143 -6.80 8.29 1.07
N ASP A 144 -5.84 8.12 2.00
CA ASP A 144 -5.43 9.21 2.90
C ASP A 144 -4.50 10.21 2.19
N ARG A 145 -5.08 11.03 1.31
CA ARG A 145 -4.37 12.07 0.56
C ARG A 145 -3.59 13.02 1.48
N LYS A 146 -4.16 13.34 2.65
CA LYS A 146 -3.54 14.28 3.59
C LYS A 146 -2.24 13.73 4.20
N ALA A 147 -2.22 12.44 4.52
CA ALA A 147 -1.02 11.81 5.06
C ALA A 147 0.13 11.83 4.01
N ILE A 148 -0.18 11.53 2.76
CA ILE A 148 0.79 11.55 1.64
C ILE A 148 1.33 12.96 1.44
N ILE A 149 0.45 13.95 1.27
CA ILE A 149 0.84 15.36 1.06
C ILE A 149 1.71 15.85 2.21
N LYS A 150 1.26 15.65 3.46
CA LYS A 150 2.00 16.08 4.66
C LYS A 150 3.41 15.49 4.71
N SER A 151 3.57 14.24 4.31
CA SER A 151 4.86 13.57 4.27
C SER A 151 5.76 14.18 3.19
N VAL A 152 5.22 14.40 1.97
CA VAL A 152 5.98 15.02 0.88
C VAL A 152 6.42 16.43 1.23
N LEU A 153 5.57 17.24 1.88
CA LEU A 153 5.95 18.57 2.36
C LEU A 153 7.10 18.55 3.37
N LYS A 154 7.32 17.45 4.06
CA LYS A 154 8.42 17.26 5.01
C LYS A 154 9.70 16.76 4.33
N THR A 155 9.56 15.82 3.40
CA THR A 155 10.70 15.07 2.83
C THR A 155 11.14 15.57 1.46
N ASN A 156 10.27 16.28 0.74
CA ASN A 156 10.43 16.80 -0.64
C ASN A 156 10.66 15.72 -1.71
N ARG A 157 10.58 14.44 -1.36
CA ARG A 157 10.86 13.30 -2.25
C ARG A 157 9.89 12.16 -1.97
N ILE A 158 9.50 11.45 -3.02
CA ILE A 158 8.54 10.38 -2.86
C ILE A 158 8.81 9.20 -3.81
N VAL A 159 8.67 7.99 -3.25
CA VAL A 159 8.67 6.71 -3.96
C VAL A 159 7.37 6.00 -3.64
N SER A 160 6.61 5.58 -4.65
CA SER A 160 5.46 4.70 -4.47
C SER A 160 5.83 3.25 -4.79
N VAL A 161 5.35 2.30 -3.97
CA VAL A 161 5.69 0.88 -4.09
C VAL A 161 4.43 0.02 -4.05
N GLU A 162 4.22 -0.75 -5.11
CA GLU A 162 3.09 -1.69 -5.23
C GLU A 162 3.46 -2.95 -5.99
N GLU A 163 2.77 -4.06 -5.75
CA GLU A 163 2.92 -5.29 -6.54
C GLU A 163 2.16 -5.22 -7.88
N GLY A 164 1.22 -4.29 -8.01
CA GLY A 164 0.43 -4.07 -9.21
C GLY A 164 1.25 -3.57 -10.39
N TRP A 165 0.62 -3.60 -11.56
CA TRP A 165 1.25 -3.13 -12.79
C TRP A 165 1.31 -1.60 -12.87
N PRO A 166 2.23 -1.04 -13.70
CA PRO A 166 2.46 0.41 -13.73
C PRO A 166 1.27 1.20 -14.27
N GLN A 167 0.57 0.67 -15.28
CA GLN A 167 -0.54 1.39 -15.89
C GLN A 167 -1.77 1.33 -15.00
N HIS A 168 -2.35 2.50 -14.69
CA HIS A 168 -3.51 2.67 -13.80
C HIS A 168 -3.32 2.15 -12.36
N GLY A 169 -2.08 1.83 -11.94
CA GLY A 169 -1.80 1.38 -10.59
C GLY A 169 -2.06 2.43 -9.52
N VAL A 170 -2.02 2.02 -8.25
CA VAL A 170 -2.19 2.92 -7.09
C VAL A 170 -1.13 4.03 -7.10
N GLY A 171 0.10 3.72 -7.54
CA GLY A 171 1.16 4.71 -7.70
C GLY A 171 0.85 5.79 -8.74
N ALA A 172 -0.01 5.52 -9.73
CA ALA A 172 -0.48 6.54 -10.67
C ALA A 172 -1.43 7.54 -9.99
N GLU A 173 -2.30 7.07 -9.09
CA GLU A 173 -3.16 7.95 -8.26
C GLU A 173 -2.31 8.77 -7.29
N ILE A 174 -1.29 8.17 -6.66
CA ILE A 174 -0.36 8.89 -5.78
C ILE A 174 0.36 10.00 -6.55
N ALA A 175 0.80 9.73 -7.78
CA ALA A 175 1.39 10.76 -8.65
C ALA A 175 0.38 11.88 -8.94
N GLY A 176 -0.87 11.55 -9.25
CA GLY A 176 -1.95 12.52 -9.41
C GLY A 176 -2.14 13.39 -8.16
N ILE A 177 -2.17 12.78 -6.98
CA ILE A 177 -2.25 13.50 -5.70
C ILE A 177 -1.13 14.54 -5.54
N CYS A 178 0.11 14.14 -5.84
CA CYS A 178 1.25 15.06 -5.75
C CYS A 178 1.13 16.20 -6.75
N MET A 179 0.72 15.92 -7.99
CA MET A 179 0.61 16.92 -9.06
C MET A 179 -0.57 17.88 -8.89
N GLU A 180 -1.63 17.46 -8.19
CA GLU A 180 -2.85 18.23 -7.96
C GLU A 180 -2.90 18.96 -6.62
N SER A 181 -1.79 18.94 -5.86
CA SER A 181 -1.73 19.52 -4.53
C SER A 181 -0.48 20.38 -4.34
N GLU A 182 -0.39 21.01 -3.18
CA GLU A 182 0.80 21.78 -2.75
C GLU A 182 2.10 20.96 -2.69
N ALA A 183 1.99 19.63 -2.66
CA ALA A 183 3.14 18.73 -2.74
C ALA A 183 3.98 18.96 -4.01
N PHE A 184 3.34 19.37 -5.12
CA PHE A 184 4.03 19.64 -6.39
C PHE A 184 5.14 20.68 -6.24
N ASP A 185 4.87 21.77 -5.53
CA ASP A 185 5.82 22.87 -5.34
C ASP A 185 6.99 22.51 -4.41
N HIS A 186 6.90 21.36 -3.74
CA HIS A 186 7.91 20.88 -2.79
C HIS A 186 8.74 19.70 -3.30
N LEU A 187 8.43 19.16 -4.48
CA LEU A 187 9.19 18.04 -5.03
C LEU A 187 10.55 18.49 -5.56
N ASP A 188 11.63 17.92 -4.99
CA ASP A 188 13.01 18.10 -5.46
C ASP A 188 13.35 17.21 -6.66
N ALA A 189 12.60 16.13 -6.84
CA ALA A 189 12.78 15.16 -7.93
C ALA A 189 11.42 14.62 -8.42
N PRO A 190 11.36 14.05 -9.63
CA PRO A 190 10.17 13.32 -10.07
C PRO A 190 9.82 12.19 -9.11
N LEU A 191 8.52 11.96 -8.90
CA LEU A 191 8.05 10.80 -8.16
C LEU A 191 8.53 9.51 -8.85
N GLU A 192 9.18 8.62 -8.11
CA GLU A 192 9.57 7.29 -8.56
C GLU A 192 8.46 6.28 -8.25
N ARG A 193 8.12 5.46 -9.23
CA ARG A 193 7.10 4.41 -9.09
C ARG A 193 7.73 3.05 -9.24
N ILE A 194 7.74 2.27 -8.17
CA ILE A 194 8.22 0.88 -8.16
C ILE A 194 6.99 -0.03 -8.17
N THR A 195 6.84 -0.75 -9.25
CA THR A 195 5.66 -1.59 -9.56
C THR A 195 6.10 -3.00 -9.93
N GLY A 196 5.16 -3.93 -9.99
CA GLY A 196 5.36 -5.19 -10.71
C GLY A 196 5.74 -4.92 -12.18
N ALA A 197 6.46 -5.85 -12.78
CA ALA A 197 6.76 -5.81 -14.20
C ALA A 197 5.45 -5.88 -15.03
N ASP A 198 5.39 -5.14 -16.14
CA ASP A 198 4.19 -5.09 -17.00
C ASP A 198 4.07 -6.35 -17.87
N ILE A 199 3.94 -7.48 -17.20
CA ILE A 199 3.81 -8.82 -17.80
C ILE A 199 2.79 -9.66 -17.01
N PRO A 200 2.16 -10.67 -17.61
CA PRO A 200 1.47 -11.71 -16.84
C PRO A 200 2.45 -12.41 -15.90
N MET A 201 2.02 -12.71 -14.67
CA MET A 201 2.91 -13.30 -13.66
C MET A 201 3.43 -14.68 -14.12
N PRO A 202 4.75 -14.89 -14.09
CA PRO A 202 5.35 -16.17 -14.47
C PRO A 202 4.99 -17.29 -13.46
N TYR A 203 4.97 -18.52 -13.96
CA TYR A 203 4.73 -19.73 -13.14
C TYR A 203 6.04 -20.32 -12.57
N SER A 204 7.19 -19.73 -12.84
CA SER A 204 8.49 -20.25 -12.39
C SER A 204 8.96 -19.56 -11.12
N TRP A 205 9.37 -20.32 -10.14
CA TRP A 205 10.01 -19.85 -8.90
C TRP A 205 11.26 -18.99 -9.15
N GLU A 206 11.98 -19.30 -10.23
CA GLU A 206 13.21 -18.58 -10.59
C GLU A 206 12.91 -17.23 -11.24
N ILE A 207 11.77 -17.11 -11.93
CA ILE A 207 11.44 -15.91 -12.72
C ILE A 207 10.47 -14.99 -11.96
N GLU A 208 9.55 -15.52 -11.16
CA GLU A 208 8.57 -14.73 -10.42
C GLU A 208 9.21 -13.58 -9.59
N PRO A 209 10.34 -13.78 -8.88
CA PRO A 209 10.97 -12.69 -8.12
C PRO A 209 11.37 -11.46 -8.94
N PHE A 210 11.67 -11.64 -10.25
CA PHE A 210 11.99 -10.52 -11.12
C PHE A 210 10.76 -9.74 -11.59
N ALA A 211 9.58 -10.31 -11.43
CA ALA A 211 8.32 -9.67 -11.78
C ALA A 211 7.74 -8.81 -10.66
N VAL A 212 8.34 -8.82 -9.47
CA VAL A 212 7.86 -8.06 -8.30
C VAL A 212 8.93 -7.18 -7.70
N PRO A 213 8.57 -6.04 -7.10
CA PRO A 213 9.53 -5.15 -6.44
C PRO A 213 10.34 -5.88 -5.37
N GLN A 214 11.65 -5.69 -5.41
CA GLN A 214 12.59 -6.15 -4.41
C GLN A 214 13.14 -4.96 -3.60
N VAL A 215 13.76 -5.23 -2.46
CA VAL A 215 14.37 -4.19 -1.60
C VAL A 215 15.35 -3.32 -2.40
N GLU A 216 16.20 -3.93 -3.22
CA GLU A 216 17.16 -3.21 -4.06
C GLU A 216 16.49 -2.23 -5.04
N ASN A 217 15.35 -2.60 -5.62
CA ASN A 217 14.62 -1.71 -6.51
C ASN A 217 14.15 -0.45 -5.80
N ILE A 218 13.64 -0.60 -4.56
CA ILE A 218 13.14 0.50 -3.73
C ILE A 218 14.31 1.40 -3.29
N VAL A 219 15.41 0.80 -2.82
CA VAL A 219 16.63 1.54 -2.44
C VAL A 219 17.15 2.36 -3.62
N ASN A 220 17.29 1.74 -4.79
CA ASN A 220 17.77 2.43 -5.99
C ASN A 220 16.82 3.56 -6.44
N ALA A 221 15.51 3.39 -6.27
CA ALA A 221 14.55 4.45 -6.56
C ALA A 221 14.72 5.62 -5.59
N ALA A 222 14.82 5.36 -4.29
CA ALA A 222 15.06 6.41 -3.30
C ALA A 222 16.36 7.17 -3.58
N LEU A 223 17.45 6.46 -3.91
CA LEU A 223 18.73 7.08 -4.28
C LEU A 223 18.64 7.97 -5.53
N ARG A 224 17.75 7.68 -6.48
CA ARG A 224 17.54 8.55 -7.66
C ARG A 224 16.81 9.84 -7.31
N THR A 225 16.12 9.88 -6.18
CA THR A 225 15.39 11.09 -5.73
C THR A 225 16.19 11.94 -4.75
N THR A 226 17.22 11.38 -4.13
CA THR A 226 18.10 12.05 -3.17
C THR A 226 19.42 12.47 -3.80
#